data_2ee359c76a77689ac86e9a0980dff8ca
#
_entry.id   2ee359c76a77689ac86e9a0980dff8ca
#
_cell.length_a   1.000
_cell.length_b   1.000
_cell.length_c   1.000
_cell.angle_alpha   90.00
_cell.angle_beta   90.00
_cell.angle_gamma   90.00
#
_symmetry.space_group_name_H-M   'P 1'
#
loop_
_entity.id
_entity.type
_entity.pdbx_description
1 polymer ?
#
loop_
_entity_poly.entity_id
_entity_poly.type
_entity_poly.pdbx_seq_one_letter_code
_entity_poly.pdbx_strand_id
1 'polypeptide(L)'
;TLDEMNGKKSKPDNSTPYSEVNALITPGDGDFYRAVLAVRRGDPMSALRHIDASREALGQELVSLVSESYDRSYGGVVRAQQLAELEEVVEYAQLQAMAQHDPRAKHRQDVVRQMWRDRIYGVSRDVEVWQSLLAVRALVLPMSKETNTWLKFASMNRKAGRQSQAKRTLVRLLEYDPSEFSAGQEGFGAGSGRPLVMFAYCKHLW
;
A
#
# COMPACT_ATOMS: atom_id res chain seq x y z
N THR A 1 -33.12 62.51 -11.93
CA THR A 1 -33.68 61.26 -11.37
C THR A 1 -32.60 60.23 -11.26
N LEU A 2 -32.17 60.11 -10.02
CA LEU A 2 -31.42 58.95 -9.50
C LEU A 2 -32.28 57.71 -9.62
N ASP A 3 -31.79 56.64 -10.24
CA ASP A 3 -32.05 55.30 -9.78
C ASP A 3 -31.32 54.29 -10.67
N GLU A 4 -30.93 53.19 -10.03
CA GLU A 4 -30.44 51.93 -10.60
C GLU A 4 -28.94 51.78 -10.86
N MET A 5 -28.16 51.87 -9.79
CA MET A 5 -26.95 51.06 -9.64
C MET A 5 -27.22 49.90 -8.68
N ASN A 6 -27.88 48.86 -9.19
CA ASN A 6 -28.07 47.63 -8.40
C ASN A 6 -26.94 46.67 -8.77
N GLY A 7 -25.87 46.73 -7.99
CA GLY A 7 -24.74 45.81 -8.11
C GLY A 7 -25.16 44.39 -7.73
N LYS A 8 -25.28 43.52 -8.72
CA LYS A 8 -25.33 42.07 -8.50
C LYS A 8 -24.04 41.64 -7.80
N LYS A 9 -24.10 41.45 -6.49
CA LYS A 9 -23.12 40.69 -5.74
C LYS A 9 -23.19 39.25 -6.25
N SER A 10 -22.25 38.83 -7.07
CA SER A 10 -21.97 37.44 -7.37
C SER A 10 -21.63 36.77 -6.05
N LYS A 11 -22.46 35.78 -5.67
CA LYS A 11 -22.13 34.84 -4.57
C LYS A 11 -20.80 34.19 -4.91
N PRO A 12 -19.85 34.04 -3.95
CA PRO A 12 -18.67 33.27 -4.18
C PRO A 12 -19.11 31.81 -4.42
N ASP A 13 -18.64 31.29 -5.54
CA ASP A 13 -18.81 29.91 -5.96
C ASP A 13 -18.10 29.02 -4.93
N ASN A 14 -18.86 28.45 -4.02
CA ASN A 14 -18.39 27.59 -2.96
C ASN A 14 -18.28 26.13 -3.48
N SER A 15 -17.74 25.96 -4.69
CA SER A 15 -17.24 24.68 -5.17
C SER A 15 -15.93 24.39 -4.45
N THR A 16 -16.06 23.91 -3.21
CA THR A 16 -14.94 23.52 -2.39
C THR A 16 -14.23 22.34 -3.06
N PRO A 17 -12.89 22.25 -2.99
CA PRO A 17 -12.10 21.13 -3.51
C PRO A 17 -12.51 19.76 -2.90
N TYR A 18 -13.34 19.76 -1.88
CA TYR A 18 -13.93 18.55 -1.27
C TYR A 18 -14.94 17.80 -2.17
N SER A 19 -15.58 18.46 -3.14
CA SER A 19 -16.52 17.77 -4.04
C SER A 19 -15.80 16.92 -5.08
N GLU A 20 -14.64 17.36 -5.54
CA GLU A 20 -13.79 16.60 -6.49
C GLU A 20 -13.10 15.40 -5.82
N VAL A 21 -12.69 15.56 -4.56
CA VAL A 21 -12.10 14.46 -3.78
C VAL A 21 -13.14 13.37 -3.50
N ASN A 22 -14.39 13.72 -3.22
CA ASN A 22 -15.46 12.74 -3.03
C ASN A 22 -15.83 11.98 -4.31
N ALA A 23 -15.61 12.56 -5.48
CA ALA A 23 -15.83 11.87 -6.76
C ALA A 23 -14.76 10.81 -7.07
N LEU A 24 -13.60 10.85 -6.39
CA LEU A 24 -12.51 9.87 -6.50
C LEU A 24 -12.58 8.72 -5.49
N ILE A 25 -13.50 8.81 -4.51
CA ILE A 25 -13.69 7.77 -3.48
C ILE A 25 -14.75 6.79 -4.01
N THR A 26 -14.30 5.58 -4.33
CA THR A 26 -15.22 4.52 -4.76
C THR A 26 -16.10 4.06 -3.58
N PRO A 27 -17.31 3.56 -3.86
CA PRO A 27 -18.13 2.90 -2.85
C PRO A 27 -17.34 1.81 -2.13
N GLY A 28 -17.35 1.83 -0.79
CA GLY A 28 -16.56 0.88 0.02
C GLY A 28 -15.14 1.32 0.39
N ASP A 29 -14.58 2.38 -0.21
CA ASP A 29 -13.26 2.89 0.19
C ASP A 29 -13.24 3.35 1.65
N GLY A 30 -14.31 3.96 2.13
CA GLY A 30 -14.43 4.35 3.53
C GLY A 30 -14.29 3.17 4.48
N ASP A 31 -14.93 2.04 4.16
CA ASP A 31 -14.85 0.82 4.97
C ASP A 31 -13.50 0.14 4.83
N PHE A 32 -12.86 0.17 3.66
CA PHE A 32 -11.48 -0.30 3.51
C PHE A 32 -10.51 0.42 4.46
N TYR A 33 -10.57 1.74 4.51
CA TYR A 33 -9.70 2.51 5.43
C TYR A 33 -10.05 2.28 6.91
N ARG A 34 -11.33 2.10 7.25
CA ARG A 34 -11.75 1.71 8.60
C ARG A 34 -11.22 0.34 8.99
N ALA A 35 -11.24 -0.62 8.06
CA ALA A 35 -10.64 -1.93 8.26
C ALA A 35 -9.13 -1.83 8.53
N VAL A 36 -8.38 -1.06 7.73
CA VAL A 36 -6.95 -0.81 7.95
C VAL A 36 -6.69 -0.19 9.34
N LEU A 37 -7.51 0.78 9.75
CA LEU A 37 -7.38 1.40 11.07
C LEU A 37 -7.71 0.40 12.20
N ALA A 38 -8.69 -0.47 12.02
CA ALA A 38 -9.04 -1.51 12.99
C ALA A 38 -7.90 -2.52 13.15
N VAL A 39 -7.27 -2.95 12.04
CA VAL A 39 -6.06 -3.80 12.09
C VAL A 39 -4.95 -3.13 12.90
N ARG A 40 -4.68 -1.84 12.66
CA ARG A 40 -3.64 -1.11 13.40
C ARG A 40 -3.94 -0.93 14.89
N ARG A 41 -5.22 -0.94 15.27
CA ARG A 41 -5.68 -0.90 16.67
C ARG A 41 -5.69 -2.26 17.34
N GLY A 42 -5.45 -3.33 16.59
CA GLY A 42 -5.54 -4.70 17.10
C GLY A 42 -6.98 -5.17 17.34
N ASP A 43 -7.94 -4.63 16.59
CA ASP A 43 -9.35 -5.04 16.65
C ASP A 43 -9.73 -5.88 15.42
N PRO A 44 -9.55 -7.22 15.48
CA PRO A 44 -9.81 -8.09 14.35
C PRO A 44 -11.30 -8.16 13.98
N MET A 45 -12.21 -8.07 14.96
CA MET A 45 -13.64 -8.17 14.70
C MET A 45 -14.18 -6.96 13.94
N SER A 46 -13.76 -5.75 14.32
CA SER A 46 -14.08 -4.55 13.55
C SER A 46 -13.44 -4.56 12.18
N ALA A 47 -12.20 -5.06 12.05
CA ALA A 47 -11.51 -5.16 10.77
C ALA A 47 -12.29 -6.04 9.79
N LEU A 48 -12.66 -7.27 10.20
CA LEU A 48 -13.43 -8.20 9.37
C LEU A 48 -14.78 -7.62 8.95
N ARG A 49 -15.51 -7.00 9.87
CA ARG A 49 -16.80 -6.37 9.59
C ARG A 49 -16.69 -5.29 8.49
N HIS A 50 -15.66 -4.44 8.56
CA HIS A 50 -15.42 -3.43 7.54
C HIS A 50 -14.90 -4.01 6.21
N ILE A 51 -14.15 -5.11 6.26
CA ILE A 51 -13.74 -5.85 5.05
C ILE A 51 -14.98 -6.37 4.32
N ASP A 52 -15.92 -6.99 5.04
CA ASP A 52 -17.14 -7.54 4.45
C ASP A 52 -18.03 -6.44 3.85
N ALA A 53 -18.21 -5.32 4.56
CA ALA A 53 -18.94 -4.17 4.03
C ALA A 53 -18.30 -3.58 2.76
N SER A 54 -16.96 -3.50 2.73
CA SER A 54 -16.23 -3.04 1.54
C SER A 54 -16.34 -4.02 0.38
N ARG A 55 -16.34 -5.33 0.64
CA ARG A 55 -16.55 -6.38 -0.39
C ARG A 55 -17.93 -6.33 -1.00
N GLU A 56 -18.95 -6.13 -0.18
CA GLU A 56 -20.34 -6.02 -0.65
C GLU A 56 -20.50 -4.83 -1.60
N ALA A 57 -20.02 -3.65 -1.20
CA ALA A 57 -20.05 -2.46 -2.04
C ALA A 57 -19.27 -2.66 -3.37
N LEU A 58 -18.07 -3.24 -3.29
CA LEU A 58 -17.25 -3.54 -4.46
C LEU A 58 -17.91 -4.57 -5.38
N GLY A 59 -18.59 -5.59 -4.82
CA GLY A 59 -19.27 -6.61 -5.58
C GLY A 59 -20.38 -6.04 -6.47
N GLN A 60 -21.15 -5.10 -5.97
CA GLN A 60 -22.18 -4.40 -6.73
C GLN A 60 -21.60 -3.59 -7.90
N GLU A 61 -20.47 -2.91 -7.66
CA GLU A 61 -19.75 -2.16 -8.69
C GLU A 61 -19.14 -3.09 -9.76
N LEU A 62 -18.46 -4.16 -9.33
CA LEU A 62 -17.79 -5.10 -10.25
C LEU A 62 -18.76 -5.79 -11.22
N VAL A 63 -19.96 -6.13 -10.78
CA VAL A 63 -20.98 -6.75 -11.66
C VAL A 63 -21.29 -5.87 -12.86
N SER A 64 -21.36 -4.55 -12.67
CA SER A 64 -21.57 -3.62 -13.76
C SER A 64 -20.34 -3.44 -14.65
N LEU A 65 -19.15 -3.29 -14.05
CA LEU A 65 -17.91 -3.02 -14.77
C LEU A 65 -17.41 -4.21 -15.61
N VAL A 66 -17.55 -5.45 -15.11
CA VAL A 66 -17.10 -6.67 -15.82
C VAL A 66 -17.88 -6.86 -17.12
N SER A 67 -19.15 -6.45 -17.15
CA SER A 67 -19.97 -6.53 -18.37
C SER A 67 -19.54 -5.51 -19.44
N GLU A 68 -18.84 -4.45 -19.06
CA GLU A 68 -18.40 -3.39 -19.98
C GLU A 68 -17.02 -3.65 -20.57
N SER A 69 -16.00 -3.84 -19.73
CA SER A 69 -14.60 -4.00 -20.16
C SER A 69 -13.73 -4.55 -19.05
N TYR A 70 -12.83 -5.48 -19.41
CA TYR A 70 -11.81 -6.00 -18.48
C TYR A 70 -10.88 -4.90 -17.95
N ASP A 71 -10.44 -3.98 -18.80
CA ASP A 71 -9.52 -2.90 -18.38
C ASP A 71 -10.16 -1.98 -17.35
N ARG A 72 -11.47 -1.69 -17.48
CA ARG A 72 -12.23 -0.90 -16.51
C ARG A 72 -12.41 -1.64 -15.18
N SER A 73 -12.63 -2.95 -15.23
CA SER A 73 -12.83 -3.78 -14.04
C SER A 73 -11.52 -4.11 -13.30
N TYR A 74 -10.34 -3.94 -13.95
CA TYR A 74 -9.06 -4.33 -13.37
C TYR A 74 -8.76 -3.64 -12.03
N GLY A 75 -9.06 -2.35 -11.90
CA GLY A 75 -8.95 -1.61 -10.64
C GLY A 75 -9.77 -2.24 -9.50
N GLY A 76 -11.00 -2.64 -9.79
CA GLY A 76 -11.86 -3.35 -8.85
C GLY A 76 -11.33 -4.74 -8.49
N VAL A 77 -10.74 -5.47 -9.44
CA VAL A 77 -10.09 -6.77 -9.17
C VAL A 77 -8.88 -6.58 -8.25
N VAL A 78 -8.08 -5.54 -8.45
CA VAL A 78 -6.97 -5.18 -7.54
C VAL A 78 -7.50 -4.85 -6.15
N ARG A 79 -8.61 -4.11 -6.05
CA ARG A 79 -9.25 -3.80 -4.77
C ARG A 79 -9.78 -5.07 -4.07
N ALA A 80 -10.40 -5.98 -4.82
CA ALA A 80 -10.81 -7.28 -4.28
C ALA A 80 -9.61 -8.08 -3.73
N GLN A 81 -8.49 -8.06 -4.44
CA GLN A 81 -7.24 -8.66 -3.97
C GLN A 81 -6.72 -7.99 -2.69
N GLN A 82 -6.76 -6.66 -2.59
CA GLN A 82 -6.37 -5.94 -1.37
C GLN A 82 -7.24 -6.32 -0.17
N LEU A 83 -8.55 -6.48 -0.37
CA LEU A 83 -9.48 -6.91 0.69
C LEU A 83 -9.20 -8.34 1.14
N ALA A 84 -8.91 -9.25 0.21
CA ALA A 84 -8.51 -10.62 0.53
C ALA A 84 -7.20 -10.65 1.32
N GLU A 85 -6.19 -9.87 0.91
CA GLU A 85 -4.93 -9.78 1.63
C GLU A 85 -5.08 -9.08 2.99
N LEU A 86 -6.00 -8.14 3.12
CA LEU A 86 -6.27 -7.48 4.41
C LEU A 86 -6.89 -8.44 5.43
N GLU A 87 -7.74 -9.37 4.98
CA GLU A 87 -8.26 -10.47 5.81
C GLU A 87 -7.13 -11.42 6.24
N GLU A 88 -6.26 -11.80 5.31
CA GLU A 88 -5.06 -12.59 5.61
C GLU A 88 -4.09 -11.87 6.56
N VAL A 89 -4.02 -10.54 6.50
CA VAL A 89 -3.26 -9.70 7.43
C VAL A 89 -3.86 -9.77 8.84
N VAL A 90 -5.19 -9.79 8.98
CA VAL A 90 -5.86 -10.00 10.28
C VAL A 90 -5.49 -11.38 10.85
N GLU A 91 -5.58 -12.45 10.02
CA GLU A 91 -5.15 -13.79 10.41
C GLU A 91 -3.68 -13.81 10.83
N TYR A 92 -2.81 -13.21 10.00
CA TYR A 92 -1.37 -13.16 10.26
C TYR A 92 -1.02 -12.46 11.57
N ALA A 93 -1.71 -11.36 11.90
CA ALA A 93 -1.52 -10.65 13.16
C ALA A 93 -1.88 -11.53 14.38
N GLN A 94 -2.97 -12.29 14.29
CA GLN A 94 -3.39 -13.23 15.34
C GLN A 94 -2.37 -14.37 15.49
N LEU A 95 -1.93 -14.94 14.37
CA LEU A 95 -0.91 -15.99 14.37
C LEU A 95 0.42 -15.50 14.95
N GLN A 96 0.76 -14.21 14.74
CA GLN A 96 2.01 -13.63 15.26
C GLN A 96 2.05 -13.63 16.81
N ALA A 97 0.92 -13.45 17.45
CA ALA A 97 0.80 -13.55 18.90
C ALA A 97 1.00 -15.00 19.39
N MET A 98 0.56 -15.98 18.61
CA MET A 98 0.65 -17.40 18.97
C MET A 98 1.99 -18.04 18.58
N ALA A 99 2.65 -17.54 17.54
CA ALA A 99 3.82 -18.18 16.92
C ALA A 99 5.05 -18.32 17.84
N GLN A 100 5.08 -17.59 18.97
CA GLN A 100 6.14 -17.74 19.98
C GLN A 100 6.06 -19.07 20.73
N HIS A 101 4.87 -19.65 20.81
CA HIS A 101 4.60 -20.86 21.61
C HIS A 101 4.04 -22.03 20.80
N ASP A 102 3.56 -21.77 19.56
CA ASP A 102 2.98 -22.79 18.70
C ASP A 102 3.72 -22.89 17.34
N PRO A 103 4.42 -23.99 17.08
CA PRO A 103 5.08 -24.25 15.81
C PRO A 103 4.12 -24.29 14.61
N ARG A 104 2.85 -24.65 14.82
CA ARG A 104 1.83 -24.70 13.76
C ARG A 104 1.46 -23.29 13.32
N ALA A 105 1.33 -22.35 14.26
CA ALA A 105 1.09 -20.95 13.96
C ALA A 105 2.25 -20.36 13.15
N LYS A 106 3.49 -20.68 13.50
CA LYS A 106 4.68 -20.27 12.73
C LYS A 106 4.66 -20.84 11.31
N HIS A 107 4.37 -22.13 11.15
CA HIS A 107 4.26 -22.74 9.84
C HIS A 107 3.17 -22.06 8.98
N ARG A 108 2.00 -21.79 9.56
CA ARG A 108 0.91 -21.10 8.87
C ARG A 108 1.34 -19.70 8.41
N GLN A 109 2.08 -18.95 9.24
CA GLN A 109 2.64 -17.66 8.83
C GLN A 109 3.58 -17.77 7.62
N ASP A 110 4.44 -18.79 7.59
CA ASP A 110 5.36 -19.00 6.48
C ASP A 110 4.61 -19.35 5.19
N VAL A 111 3.53 -20.14 5.28
CA VAL A 111 2.63 -20.43 4.14
C VAL A 111 1.97 -19.16 3.61
N VAL A 112 1.42 -18.30 4.48
CA VAL A 112 0.81 -17.04 4.08
C VAL A 112 1.84 -16.13 3.40
N ARG A 113 3.05 -16.03 3.94
CA ARG A 113 4.14 -15.23 3.34
C ARG A 113 4.54 -15.76 1.97
N GLN A 114 4.63 -17.09 1.81
CA GLN A 114 4.94 -17.68 0.50
C GLN A 114 3.83 -17.38 -0.51
N MET A 115 2.58 -17.55 -0.12
CA MET A 115 1.42 -17.23 -0.95
C MET A 115 1.41 -15.75 -1.39
N TRP A 116 1.73 -14.81 -0.49
CA TRP A 116 1.86 -13.39 -0.85
C TRP A 116 2.98 -13.14 -1.85
N ARG A 117 4.13 -13.81 -1.72
CA ARG A 117 5.22 -13.70 -2.70
C ARG A 117 4.78 -14.20 -4.07
N ASP A 118 4.18 -15.37 -4.13
CA ASP A 118 3.75 -15.96 -5.40
C ASP A 118 2.70 -15.09 -6.10
N ARG A 119 1.73 -14.57 -5.35
CA ARG A 119 0.71 -13.68 -5.89
C ARG A 119 1.28 -12.39 -6.48
N ILE A 120 2.16 -11.69 -5.77
CA ILE A 120 2.65 -10.40 -6.25
C ILE A 120 3.48 -10.54 -7.52
N TYR A 121 4.15 -11.66 -7.73
CA TYR A 121 4.87 -11.91 -8.97
C TYR A 121 3.95 -12.28 -10.14
N GLY A 122 2.73 -12.72 -9.86
CA GLY A 122 1.68 -12.99 -10.86
C GLY A 122 0.89 -11.75 -11.28
N VAL A 123 0.95 -10.65 -10.53
CA VAL A 123 0.23 -9.39 -10.85
C VAL A 123 0.96 -8.62 -11.95
N SER A 124 0.23 -7.74 -12.63
CA SER A 124 0.84 -6.82 -13.61
C SER A 124 1.99 -6.03 -12.99
N ARG A 125 3.04 -5.75 -13.78
CA ARG A 125 4.22 -5.00 -13.32
C ARG A 125 3.95 -3.49 -13.31
N ASP A 126 2.85 -3.12 -12.68
CA ASP A 126 2.46 -1.75 -12.44
C ASP A 126 2.89 -1.30 -11.04
N VAL A 127 3.47 -0.09 -10.94
CA VAL A 127 4.01 0.44 -9.69
C VAL A 127 2.90 0.71 -8.67
N GLU A 128 1.75 1.19 -9.14
CA GLU A 128 0.64 1.55 -8.24
C GLU A 128 -0.03 0.31 -7.67
N VAL A 129 -0.23 -0.71 -8.50
CA VAL A 129 -0.76 -2.00 -8.07
C VAL A 129 0.18 -2.65 -7.03
N TRP A 130 1.48 -2.69 -7.30
CA TRP A 130 2.44 -3.24 -6.34
C TRP A 130 2.49 -2.44 -5.04
N GLN A 131 2.48 -1.12 -5.13
CA GLN A 131 2.46 -0.24 -3.97
C GLN A 131 1.25 -0.49 -3.08
N SER A 132 0.07 -0.62 -3.68
CA SER A 132 -1.18 -0.81 -2.97
C SER A 132 -1.22 -2.16 -2.22
N LEU A 133 -0.77 -3.24 -2.84
CA LEU A 133 -0.67 -4.56 -2.21
C LEU A 133 0.41 -4.59 -1.12
N LEU A 134 1.59 -4.05 -1.39
CA LEU A 134 2.67 -3.99 -0.40
C LEU A 134 2.30 -3.12 0.82
N ALA A 135 1.49 -2.07 0.63
CA ALA A 135 1.02 -1.25 1.74
C ALA A 135 0.12 -2.03 2.71
N VAL A 136 -0.74 -2.92 2.20
CA VAL A 136 -1.57 -3.81 3.04
C VAL A 136 -0.69 -4.77 3.83
N ARG A 137 0.25 -5.44 3.19
CA ARG A 137 1.16 -6.40 3.85
C ARG A 137 2.07 -5.74 4.89
N ALA A 138 2.47 -4.48 4.63
CA ALA A 138 3.33 -3.72 5.54
C ALA A 138 2.66 -3.39 6.89
N LEU A 139 1.36 -3.63 7.05
CA LEU A 139 0.67 -3.49 8.34
C LEU A 139 1.20 -4.48 9.39
N VAL A 140 1.63 -5.67 8.96
CA VAL A 140 2.08 -6.76 9.86
C VAL A 140 3.46 -7.29 9.52
N LEU A 141 3.96 -7.05 8.30
CA LEU A 141 5.22 -7.60 7.82
C LEU A 141 6.23 -6.48 7.55
N PRO A 142 7.29 -6.35 8.36
CA PRO A 142 8.31 -5.32 8.13
C PRO A 142 9.07 -5.58 6.82
N MET A 143 9.46 -4.51 6.15
CA MET A 143 10.17 -4.54 4.85
C MET A 143 11.42 -5.42 4.88
N SER A 144 12.10 -5.48 6.02
CA SER A 144 13.32 -6.27 6.23
C SER A 144 13.11 -7.78 6.07
N LYS A 145 11.90 -8.29 6.30
CA LYS A 145 11.56 -9.71 6.11
C LYS A 145 11.22 -10.08 4.66
N GLU A 146 10.99 -9.08 3.80
CA GLU A 146 10.64 -9.25 2.39
C GLU A 146 11.55 -8.42 1.47
N THR A 147 12.84 -8.36 1.81
CA THR A 147 13.85 -7.51 1.13
C THR A 147 13.82 -7.68 -0.40
N ASN A 148 13.74 -8.90 -0.91
CA ASN A 148 13.76 -9.16 -2.36
C ASN A 148 12.55 -8.54 -3.07
N THR A 149 11.36 -8.62 -2.49
CA THR A 149 10.13 -8.03 -3.03
C THR A 149 10.25 -6.51 -3.09
N TRP A 150 10.76 -5.89 -2.01
CA TRP A 150 10.96 -4.45 -1.96
C TRP A 150 12.08 -3.95 -2.87
N LEU A 151 13.15 -4.73 -3.05
CA LEU A 151 14.18 -4.43 -4.05
C LEU A 151 13.62 -4.46 -5.48
N LYS A 152 12.74 -5.43 -5.76
CA LYS A 152 12.04 -5.48 -7.04
C LYS A 152 11.14 -4.26 -7.24
N PHE A 153 10.39 -3.88 -6.21
CA PHE A 153 9.55 -2.68 -6.23
C PHE A 153 10.38 -1.40 -6.45
N ALA A 154 11.52 -1.24 -5.76
CA ALA A 154 12.43 -0.12 -5.99
C ALA A 154 12.94 -0.07 -7.44
N SER A 155 13.30 -1.24 -7.99
CA SER A 155 13.72 -1.35 -9.41
C SER A 155 12.60 -0.97 -10.38
N MET A 156 11.34 -1.33 -10.09
CA MET A 156 10.18 -0.93 -10.89
C MET A 156 9.96 0.57 -10.85
N ASN A 157 10.01 1.17 -9.65
CA ASN A 157 9.91 2.63 -9.48
C ASN A 157 10.98 3.36 -10.30
N ARG A 158 12.24 2.90 -10.24
CA ARG A 158 13.34 3.49 -11.01
C ARG A 158 13.06 3.41 -12.52
N LYS A 159 12.60 2.27 -13.02
CA LYS A 159 12.27 2.09 -14.44
C LYS A 159 11.07 2.94 -14.89
N ALA A 160 10.14 3.21 -14.00
CA ALA A 160 8.99 4.09 -14.24
C ALA A 160 9.32 5.58 -14.07
N GLY A 161 10.59 5.96 -13.86
CA GLY A 161 11.02 7.35 -13.67
C GLY A 161 10.72 7.91 -12.28
N ARG A 162 10.19 7.11 -11.34
CA ARG A 162 9.85 7.53 -9.97
C ARG A 162 11.08 7.45 -9.04
N GLN A 163 12.12 8.22 -9.37
CA GLN A 163 13.44 8.13 -8.70
C GLN A 163 13.35 8.40 -7.20
N SER A 164 12.61 9.42 -6.77
CA SER A 164 12.45 9.75 -5.35
C SER A 164 11.81 8.62 -4.54
N GLN A 165 10.86 7.90 -5.12
CA GLN A 165 10.19 6.77 -4.47
C GLN A 165 11.11 5.54 -4.40
N ALA A 166 11.89 5.30 -5.47
CA ALA A 166 12.91 4.27 -5.47
C ALA A 166 13.96 4.52 -4.38
N LYS A 167 14.51 5.76 -4.29
CA LYS A 167 15.47 6.14 -3.24
C LYS A 167 14.88 5.94 -1.84
N ARG A 168 13.67 6.45 -1.57
CA ARG A 168 13.00 6.29 -0.28
C ARG A 168 12.86 4.82 0.12
N THR A 169 12.49 3.95 -0.82
CA THR A 169 12.36 2.51 -0.56
C THR A 169 13.70 1.89 -0.17
N LEU A 170 14.78 2.23 -0.86
CA LEU A 170 16.12 1.70 -0.59
C LEU A 170 16.69 2.21 0.73
N VAL A 171 16.53 3.51 1.04
CA VAL A 171 16.92 4.13 2.31
C VAL A 171 16.19 3.46 3.48
N ARG A 172 14.87 3.22 3.35
CA ARG A 172 14.09 2.51 4.39
C ARG A 172 14.56 1.07 4.59
N LEU A 173 14.98 0.38 3.52
CA LEU A 173 15.57 -0.96 3.63
C LEU A 173 16.96 -0.96 4.27
N LEU A 174 17.75 0.08 4.03
CA LEU A 174 19.07 0.26 4.65
C LEU A 174 18.97 0.71 6.11
N GLU A 175 17.86 1.39 6.47
CA GLU A 175 17.65 2.04 7.78
C GLU A 175 18.48 3.31 7.99
N TYR A 176 19.21 3.78 6.96
CA TYR A 176 19.97 5.03 6.91
C TYR A 176 20.08 5.53 5.46
N ASP A 177 20.37 6.82 5.29
CA ASP A 177 20.66 7.37 3.94
C ASP A 177 22.19 7.47 3.72
N PRO A 178 22.75 6.67 2.79
CA PRO A 178 24.18 6.72 2.52
C PRO A 178 24.68 8.07 1.99
N SER A 179 23.80 8.91 1.44
CA SER A 179 24.18 10.24 0.93
C SER A 179 24.43 11.27 2.03
N GLU A 180 24.00 11.02 3.27
CA GLU A 180 24.19 11.91 4.41
C GLU A 180 25.51 11.65 5.15
N PHE A 181 26.22 10.57 4.83
CA PHE A 181 27.49 10.25 5.45
C PHE A 181 28.65 10.90 4.71
N SER A 182 29.38 11.79 5.39
CA SER A 182 30.65 12.33 4.91
C SER A 182 31.76 11.27 4.99
N ALA A 183 32.64 11.23 4.00
CA ALA A 183 33.82 10.38 4.02
C ALA A 183 34.72 10.75 5.22
N GLY A 184 34.71 9.94 6.26
CA GLY A 184 35.49 10.18 7.50
C GLY A 184 34.76 9.86 8.80
N GLN A 185 33.45 9.59 8.79
CA GLN A 185 32.79 9.09 9.98
C GLN A 185 33.04 7.59 10.16
N GLU A 186 33.82 7.26 11.18
CA GLU A 186 34.06 5.88 11.63
C GLU A 186 32.75 5.27 12.18
N GLY A 187 31.95 4.78 11.31
CA GLY A 187 30.65 4.15 11.61
C GLY A 187 30.17 3.32 10.44
N PHE A 188 30.88 3.45 9.32
CA PHE A 188 30.56 2.80 8.09
C PHE A 188 31.11 1.37 8.06
N GLY A 189 30.43 0.43 8.66
CA GLY A 189 30.89 -0.92 8.34
C GLY A 189 30.41 -2.06 9.22
N ALA A 190 30.15 -1.86 10.48
CA ALA A 190 29.93 -3.02 11.35
C ALA A 190 28.50 -3.55 11.42
N GLY A 191 27.52 -2.88 10.81
CA GLY A 191 26.10 -3.22 11.04
C GLY A 191 25.23 -3.42 9.81
N SER A 192 25.61 -2.96 8.63
CA SER A 192 24.70 -3.06 7.49
C SER A 192 24.89 -4.36 6.70
N GLY A 193 24.56 -5.50 7.29
CA GLY A 193 24.56 -6.81 6.65
C GLY A 193 23.58 -6.97 5.50
N ARG A 194 23.39 -5.93 4.66
CA ARG A 194 22.48 -5.93 3.50
C ARG A 194 23.19 -5.54 2.21
N PRO A 195 24.22 -6.31 1.75
CA PRO A 195 25.01 -5.96 0.58
C PRO A 195 24.17 -5.81 -0.69
N LEU A 196 23.09 -6.61 -0.83
CA LEU A 196 22.19 -6.53 -1.98
C LEU A 196 21.43 -5.19 -2.02
N VAL A 197 21.02 -4.65 -0.87
CA VAL A 197 20.31 -3.37 -0.79
C VAL A 197 21.30 -2.24 -1.11
N MET A 198 22.52 -2.29 -0.59
CA MET A 198 23.55 -1.30 -0.90
C MET A 198 23.92 -1.32 -2.38
N PHE A 199 24.09 -2.50 -2.99
CA PHE A 199 24.30 -2.62 -4.41
C PHE A 199 23.15 -2.00 -5.24
N ALA A 200 21.90 -2.25 -4.83
CA ALA A 200 20.74 -1.65 -5.48
C ALA A 200 20.71 -0.12 -5.32
N TYR A 201 21.16 0.40 -4.17
CA TYR A 201 21.29 1.84 -3.94
C TYR A 201 22.38 2.46 -4.83
N CYS A 202 23.57 1.87 -4.92
CA CYS A 202 24.60 2.31 -5.86
C CYS A 202 24.11 2.31 -7.30
N LYS A 203 23.39 1.26 -7.71
CA LYS A 203 22.76 1.17 -9.05
C LYS A 203 21.66 2.21 -9.28
N HIS A 204 21.05 2.73 -8.22
CA HIS A 204 20.06 3.81 -8.32
C HIS A 204 20.73 5.16 -8.58
N LEU A 205 21.94 5.39 -8.09
CA LEU A 205 22.69 6.64 -8.27
C LEU A 205 23.30 6.77 -9.67
N TRP A 206 23.42 5.67 -10.41
CA TRP A 206 23.88 5.62 -11.82
C TRP A 206 22.72 5.69 -12.80
#